data_fa36ca7a93c7cde8b61a84d46a6a6a58
#
_entry.id   fa36ca7a93c7cde8b61a84d46a6a6a58
#
_cell.length_a   1.000
_cell.length_b   1.000
_cell.length_c   1.000
_cell.angle_alpha   90.00
_cell.angle_beta   90.00
_cell.angle_gamma   90.00
#
_symmetry.space_group_name_H-M   'P 1'
#
loop_
_entity.id
_entity.type
_entity.pdbx_description
1 polymer ?
#
loop_
_entity_poly.entity_id
_entity_poly.type
_entity_poly.pdbx_seq_one_letter_code
_entity_poly.pdbx_strand_id
1 'polypeptide(L)'
;MSVAANIGLVVLAAIALRYFFFADSPTPPRLAEKLNSTYDYIVVGGGSAGSVIASRLSEDKDVSVLLLEAGEFDGDRPQVYIPGLALLNLRSDFDWWYMSEPQNGVMTGLKGGRSYWPRGKVLGGSSSLNAMQYVRASRHDYDRWAEYTKDEGWSYKHVLPYFKKSEDIRIPGLQNSPYHGHGGPLTINHLKSKPLSAKIIEAAQAAGYPYNEDYNGRTMEGICNTQSNTFNDERMSTSRAFIHPALDRPNLDVAVKAHVKKIIINNKRAEGVEVIKNGRKYIVNAKREIILSSGAVGSPQILMLSGVGPRKHLESLKIPVVADLPVGQNLQDHMWFDMGVRIREPITNSWPRIKTFWSQLQYKLFGTGPLNSPFSLEVLGFKSTTKETRQKDWPDLQIHFIEIMPNDILMDIFNYAEETKAELADRNRGEYGFTCLPSIMRPESIGNITLRSADPFDYPLIQANYLDKQEDREVLIRGIQECKKIVNAKPLQDVGAEFTEKGPESACKQHRYDSHEYWECLVKHRALTIYHPIGTCKMGPKGDPTAVVDPELRYG
;
A
#
# COMPACT_ATOMS: atom_id res chain seq x y z
N MET A 1 36.92 -41.29 -3.79
CA MET A 1 37.30 -40.09 -3.03
C MET A 1 37.56 -40.50 -1.59
N SER A 2 38.61 -39.98 -0.95
CA SER A 2 38.97 -40.37 0.42
C SER A 2 37.94 -39.80 1.44
N VAL A 3 37.77 -40.47 2.57
CA VAL A 3 36.90 -40.02 3.67
C VAL A 3 37.20 -38.55 4.06
N ALA A 4 38.48 -38.17 3.99
CA ALA A 4 38.93 -36.78 4.25
C ALA A 4 38.37 -35.76 3.23
N ALA A 5 38.24 -36.15 1.94
CA ALA A 5 37.68 -35.29 0.90
C ALA A 5 36.15 -35.08 1.09
N ASN A 6 35.44 -36.10 1.55
CA ASN A 6 34.01 -36.00 1.87
C ASN A 6 33.76 -35.15 3.10
N ILE A 7 34.59 -35.28 4.15
CA ILE A 7 34.51 -34.41 5.34
C ILE A 7 34.82 -32.96 4.98
N GLY A 8 35.81 -32.71 4.14
CA GLY A 8 36.14 -31.37 3.65
C GLY A 8 34.99 -30.74 2.85
N LEU A 9 34.31 -31.51 2.01
CA LEU A 9 33.12 -31.04 1.26
C LEU A 9 31.93 -30.73 2.17
N VAL A 10 31.69 -31.56 3.19
CA VAL A 10 30.61 -31.32 4.17
C VAL A 10 30.91 -30.10 5.02
N VAL A 11 32.15 -29.88 5.44
CA VAL A 11 32.57 -28.71 6.21
C VAL A 11 32.49 -27.44 5.35
N LEU A 12 32.92 -27.47 4.11
CA LEU A 12 32.78 -26.37 3.17
C LEU A 12 31.31 -26.05 2.87
N ALA A 13 30.47 -27.08 2.70
CA ALA A 13 29.05 -26.92 2.53
C ALA A 13 28.39 -26.33 3.80
N ALA A 14 28.79 -26.72 5.00
CA ALA A 14 28.31 -26.18 6.27
C ALA A 14 28.77 -24.73 6.49
N ILE A 15 30.01 -24.39 6.12
CA ILE A 15 30.55 -23.02 6.14
C ILE A 15 29.84 -22.17 5.11
N ALA A 16 29.65 -22.65 3.89
CA ALA A 16 28.88 -21.97 2.85
C ALA A 16 27.42 -21.77 3.30
N LEU A 17 26.76 -22.79 3.85
CA LEU A 17 25.42 -22.70 4.45
C LEU A 17 25.39 -21.66 5.56
N ARG A 18 26.35 -21.66 6.47
CA ARG A 18 26.46 -20.66 7.53
C ARG A 18 26.65 -19.26 6.97
N TYR A 19 27.53 -19.07 6.01
CA TYR A 19 27.79 -17.79 5.34
C TYR A 19 26.56 -17.30 4.53
N PHE A 20 25.88 -18.21 3.83
CA PHE A 20 24.68 -17.89 3.05
C PHE A 20 23.41 -17.67 3.89
N PHE A 21 23.29 -18.34 5.05
CA PHE A 21 22.07 -18.27 5.85
C PHE A 21 22.22 -17.47 7.14
N PHE A 22 23.44 -17.21 7.60
CA PHE A 22 23.76 -16.53 8.85
C PHE A 22 24.91 -15.53 8.69
N ALA A 23 24.99 -14.87 7.50
CA ALA A 23 25.88 -13.72 7.35
C ALA A 23 25.61 -12.74 8.48
N ASP A 24 26.68 -12.27 9.11
CA ASP A 24 26.64 -11.45 10.32
C ASP A 24 25.55 -10.39 10.25
N SER A 25 24.71 -10.33 11.28
CA SER A 25 23.76 -9.25 11.45
C SER A 25 24.57 -7.95 11.43
N PRO A 26 24.22 -6.99 10.58
CA PRO A 26 24.90 -5.70 10.59
C PRO A 26 24.84 -5.10 11.99
N THR A 27 25.83 -4.28 12.33
CA THR A 27 25.87 -3.56 13.60
C THR A 27 24.50 -2.97 13.90
N PRO A 28 23.94 -3.18 15.11
CA PRO A 28 22.63 -2.63 15.44
C PRO A 28 22.58 -1.13 15.09
N PRO A 29 21.55 -0.67 14.39
CA PRO A 29 21.46 0.72 13.98
C PRO A 29 21.40 1.63 15.22
N ARG A 30 21.88 2.86 15.06
CA ARG A 30 21.77 3.89 16.09
C ARG A 30 20.31 4.33 16.21
N LEU A 31 19.58 3.72 17.14
CA LEU A 31 18.23 4.13 17.51
C LEU A 31 18.25 4.90 18.83
N ALA A 32 17.38 5.91 18.95
CA ALA A 32 17.28 6.71 20.16
C ALA A 32 16.57 5.94 21.28
N GLU A 33 17.33 5.45 22.26
CA GLU A 33 16.79 4.81 23.46
C GLU A 33 16.19 5.81 24.44
N LYS A 34 16.77 7.00 24.53
CA LYS A 34 16.27 8.12 25.34
C LYS A 34 15.96 9.30 24.42
N LEU A 35 14.92 10.03 24.74
CA LEU A 35 14.52 11.23 24.02
C LEU A 35 15.07 12.46 24.76
N ASN A 36 15.61 13.41 24.00
CA ASN A 36 15.88 14.74 24.53
C ASN A 36 14.56 15.46 24.80
N SER A 37 14.56 16.43 25.68
CA SER A 37 13.37 17.21 26.02
C SER A 37 12.92 18.16 24.91
N THR A 38 13.82 18.45 23.94
CA THR A 38 13.57 19.47 22.91
C THR A 38 14.34 19.14 21.63
N TYR A 39 13.67 19.35 20.48
CA TYR A 39 14.23 19.28 19.12
C TYR A 39 13.77 20.48 18.30
N ASP A 40 14.43 20.76 17.19
CA ASP A 40 13.96 21.77 16.24
C ASP A 40 12.72 21.29 15.51
N TYR A 41 12.73 20.05 15.02
CA TYR A 41 11.63 19.41 14.34
C TYR A 41 11.27 18.06 14.99
N ILE A 42 9.97 17.78 15.10
CA ILE A 42 9.45 16.47 15.51
C ILE A 42 8.58 15.92 14.38
N VAL A 43 8.96 14.78 13.83
CA VAL A 43 8.20 14.04 12.80
C VAL A 43 7.47 12.89 13.47
N VAL A 44 6.15 12.89 13.41
CA VAL A 44 5.28 11.91 14.04
C VAL A 44 4.77 10.92 12.99
N GLY A 45 5.25 9.68 13.06
CA GLY A 45 5.01 8.60 12.11
C GLY A 45 6.18 8.42 11.14
N GLY A 46 6.90 7.31 11.30
CA GLY A 46 8.04 6.90 10.46
C GLY A 46 7.64 6.17 9.19
N GLY A 47 6.45 6.45 8.64
CA GLY A 47 5.97 5.90 7.38
C GLY A 47 6.61 6.55 6.14
N SER A 48 5.98 6.40 4.97
CA SER A 48 6.54 6.86 3.69
C SER A 48 6.86 8.35 3.70
N ALA A 49 5.92 9.20 4.12
CA ALA A 49 6.15 10.65 4.16
C ALA A 49 7.13 11.05 5.26
N GLY A 50 6.97 10.52 6.49
CA GLY A 50 7.82 10.88 7.62
C GLY A 50 9.28 10.49 7.42
N SER A 51 9.55 9.34 6.79
CA SER A 51 10.91 8.92 6.43
C SER A 51 11.58 9.91 5.48
N VAL A 52 10.87 10.37 4.46
CA VAL A 52 11.39 11.39 3.52
C VAL A 52 11.67 12.69 4.25
N ILE A 53 10.70 13.19 5.03
CA ILE A 53 10.80 14.48 5.73
C ILE A 53 11.94 14.47 6.74
N ALA A 54 12.04 13.45 7.59
CA ALA A 54 13.09 13.34 8.60
C ALA A 54 14.48 13.26 7.97
N SER A 55 14.62 12.50 6.88
CA SER A 55 15.86 12.42 6.12
C SER A 55 16.24 13.78 5.51
N ARG A 56 15.30 14.47 4.87
CA ARG A 56 15.57 15.76 4.21
C ARG A 56 15.86 16.87 5.21
N LEU A 57 15.11 16.97 6.30
CA LEU A 57 15.37 17.97 7.33
C LEU A 57 16.75 17.78 7.99
N SER A 58 17.17 16.54 8.21
CA SER A 58 18.46 16.23 8.84
C SER A 58 19.67 16.38 7.91
N GLU A 59 19.49 16.73 6.62
CA GLU A 59 20.58 17.17 5.72
C GLU A 59 21.20 18.49 6.21
N ASP A 60 20.40 19.37 6.83
CA ASP A 60 20.89 20.56 7.53
C ASP A 60 21.43 20.15 8.91
N LYS A 61 22.76 20.31 9.10
CA LYS A 61 23.45 19.91 10.32
C LYS A 61 23.15 20.82 11.52
N ASP A 62 22.61 22.00 11.28
CA ASP A 62 22.32 23.02 12.31
C ASP A 62 20.95 22.83 12.94
N VAL A 63 20.16 21.85 12.48
CA VAL A 63 18.85 21.52 13.04
C VAL A 63 18.83 20.13 13.64
N SER A 64 18.15 19.95 14.77
CA SER A 64 17.90 18.67 15.41
C SER A 64 16.54 18.12 15.02
N VAL A 65 16.49 16.85 14.59
CA VAL A 65 15.28 16.18 14.10
C VAL A 65 15.01 14.93 14.93
N LEU A 66 13.78 14.80 15.44
CA LEU A 66 13.28 13.59 16.07
C LEU A 66 12.24 12.92 15.15
N LEU A 67 12.47 11.66 14.78
CA LEU A 67 11.48 10.81 14.13
C LEU A 67 10.90 9.82 15.13
N LEU A 68 9.57 9.83 15.31
CA LEU A 68 8.83 8.95 16.21
C LEU A 68 8.02 7.92 15.42
N GLU A 69 8.28 6.63 15.63
CA GLU A 69 7.52 5.53 15.05
C GLU A 69 6.94 4.65 16.17
N ALA A 70 5.63 4.38 16.09
CA ALA A 70 4.93 3.55 17.06
C ALA A 70 5.33 2.07 17.01
N GLY A 71 5.67 1.60 15.81
CA GLY A 71 6.08 0.23 15.56
C GLY A 71 7.55 -0.05 15.83
N GLU A 72 7.99 -1.19 15.33
CA GLU A 72 9.37 -1.65 15.49
C GLU A 72 10.28 -1.10 14.38
N PHE A 73 11.58 -1.33 14.55
CA PHE A 73 12.56 -1.18 13.49
C PHE A 73 12.36 -2.30 12.45
N ASP A 74 12.42 -1.95 11.16
CA ASP A 74 12.27 -2.92 10.08
C ASP A 74 13.41 -3.94 10.02
N GLY A 75 14.62 -3.56 10.45
CA GLY A 75 15.78 -4.44 10.71
C GLY A 75 16.05 -5.47 9.61
N ASP A 76 16.80 -6.51 9.96
CA ASP A 76 17.07 -7.65 9.08
C ASP A 76 15.95 -8.69 9.17
N ARG A 77 14.74 -8.28 8.81
CA ARG A 77 13.55 -9.15 8.82
C ARG A 77 13.28 -9.67 7.42
N PRO A 78 13.56 -10.95 7.12
CA PRO A 78 13.38 -11.52 5.78
C PRO A 78 12.01 -11.26 5.18
N GLN A 79 10.93 -11.31 5.98
CA GLN A 79 9.58 -11.06 5.52
C GLN A 79 9.33 -9.60 5.10
N VAL A 80 10.13 -8.64 5.57
CA VAL A 80 10.07 -7.24 5.11
C VAL A 80 10.81 -7.06 3.79
N TYR A 81 11.99 -7.64 3.65
CA TYR A 81 12.87 -7.41 2.51
C TYR A 81 12.63 -8.34 1.33
N ILE A 82 12.37 -9.63 1.58
CA ILE A 82 12.14 -10.60 0.51
C ILE A 82 10.73 -10.42 -0.05
N PRO A 83 10.58 -10.00 -1.33
CA PRO A 83 9.29 -9.66 -1.91
C PRO A 83 8.22 -10.74 -1.75
N GLY A 84 8.56 -11.99 -2.06
CA GLY A 84 7.63 -13.13 -1.99
C GLY A 84 7.17 -13.50 -0.58
N LEU A 85 7.77 -12.93 0.47
CA LEU A 85 7.36 -13.12 1.86
C LEU A 85 6.48 -11.97 2.40
N ALA A 86 6.15 -10.98 1.57
CA ALA A 86 5.40 -9.80 1.99
C ALA A 86 4.07 -10.11 2.70
N LEU A 87 3.37 -11.17 2.30
CA LEU A 87 2.13 -11.62 2.97
C LEU A 87 2.31 -11.99 4.44
N LEU A 88 3.51 -12.40 4.85
CA LEU A 88 3.78 -12.76 6.25
C LEU A 88 3.83 -11.54 7.20
N ASN A 89 3.88 -10.33 6.63
CA ASN A 89 3.79 -9.10 7.42
C ASN A 89 2.35 -8.75 7.79
N LEU A 90 1.37 -9.22 7.00
CA LEU A 90 -0.04 -8.97 7.27
C LEU A 90 -0.49 -9.75 8.51
N ARG A 91 -1.26 -9.10 9.37
CA ARG A 91 -1.69 -9.65 10.67
C ARG A 91 -0.52 -10.08 11.58
N SER A 92 0.66 -9.48 11.39
CA SER A 92 1.82 -9.64 12.29
C SER A 92 1.97 -8.44 13.23
N ASP A 93 3.03 -8.42 14.06
CA ASP A 93 3.37 -7.29 14.93
C ASP A 93 3.76 -6.02 14.14
N PHE A 94 4.07 -6.16 12.85
CA PHE A 94 4.35 -5.06 11.93
C PHE A 94 3.10 -4.40 11.33
N ASP A 95 1.91 -4.84 11.75
CA ASP A 95 0.63 -4.40 11.22
C ASP A 95 -0.27 -3.88 12.34
N TRP A 96 -0.98 -2.77 12.08
CA TRP A 96 -1.97 -2.22 13.00
C TRP A 96 -3.24 -3.06 13.11
N TRP A 97 -3.55 -3.92 12.14
CA TRP A 97 -4.73 -4.78 12.14
C TRP A 97 -6.06 -4.03 12.26
N TYR A 98 -6.18 -2.89 11.62
CA TYR A 98 -7.46 -2.19 11.62
C TYR A 98 -8.56 -2.99 10.91
N MET A 99 -9.80 -2.75 11.34
CA MET A 99 -10.99 -3.31 10.73
C MET A 99 -11.99 -2.17 10.47
N SER A 100 -12.64 -2.20 9.30
CA SER A 100 -13.75 -1.27 9.05
C SER A 100 -14.95 -1.60 9.95
N GLU A 101 -15.81 -0.61 10.20
CA GLU A 101 -17.12 -0.88 10.79
C GLU A 101 -18.03 -1.55 9.74
N PRO A 102 -19.00 -2.41 10.18
CA PRO A 102 -19.91 -3.07 9.26
C PRO A 102 -20.79 -2.06 8.53
N GLN A 103 -21.10 -2.35 7.28
CA GLN A 103 -21.91 -1.50 6.42
C GLN A 103 -23.12 -2.29 5.91
N ASN A 104 -24.32 -1.72 6.02
CA ASN A 104 -25.54 -2.41 5.64
C ASN A 104 -25.56 -2.77 4.14
N GLY A 105 -25.78 -4.04 3.83
CA GLY A 105 -25.91 -4.54 2.46
C GLY A 105 -24.62 -4.56 1.63
N VAL A 106 -23.46 -4.25 2.22
CA VAL A 106 -22.16 -4.27 1.55
C VAL A 106 -21.19 -5.16 2.35
N MET A 107 -20.28 -5.86 1.65
CA MET A 107 -19.31 -6.79 2.25
C MET A 107 -19.95 -7.90 3.10
N THR A 108 -21.16 -8.32 2.73
CA THR A 108 -21.89 -9.36 3.46
C THR A 108 -21.22 -10.73 3.42
N GLY A 109 -20.29 -10.94 2.48
CA GLY A 109 -19.44 -12.13 2.39
C GLY A 109 -18.22 -12.12 3.32
N LEU A 110 -18.04 -11.07 4.12
CA LEU A 110 -16.94 -10.96 5.09
C LEU A 110 -17.43 -11.25 6.51
N LYS A 111 -16.55 -11.72 7.40
CA LYS A 111 -16.87 -11.97 8.82
C LYS A 111 -17.38 -10.69 9.48
N GLY A 112 -18.62 -10.69 9.90
CA GLY A 112 -19.28 -9.53 10.52
C GLY A 112 -19.42 -8.31 9.61
N GLY A 113 -19.35 -8.47 8.28
CA GLY A 113 -19.43 -7.37 7.32
C GLY A 113 -18.27 -6.37 7.42
N ARG A 114 -17.12 -6.81 7.92
CA ARG A 114 -15.94 -5.96 8.19
C ARG A 114 -14.80 -6.29 7.26
N SER A 115 -14.25 -5.26 6.63
CA SER A 115 -13.02 -5.40 5.85
C SER A 115 -11.79 -5.20 6.74
N TYR A 116 -10.79 -6.07 6.54
CA TYR A 116 -9.48 -5.91 7.14
C TYR A 116 -8.69 -4.80 6.44
N TRP A 117 -7.98 -3.98 7.25
CA TRP A 117 -7.22 -2.82 6.82
C TRP A 117 -5.77 -2.89 7.33
N PRO A 118 -4.86 -3.55 6.62
CA PRO A 118 -3.44 -3.56 7.00
C PRO A 118 -2.84 -2.17 6.88
N ARG A 119 -2.16 -1.73 7.92
CA ARG A 119 -1.34 -0.50 7.95
C ARG A 119 -0.04 -0.79 8.66
N GLY A 120 1.07 -0.37 8.08
CA GLY A 120 2.38 -0.62 8.67
C GLY A 120 2.54 -0.02 10.06
N LYS A 121 2.91 -0.86 11.03
CA LYS A 121 3.33 -0.52 12.39
C LYS A 121 4.81 -0.86 12.54
N VAL A 122 5.61 -0.20 11.74
CA VAL A 122 7.04 -0.49 11.56
C VAL A 122 7.68 0.72 10.88
N LEU A 123 8.97 0.93 11.07
CA LEU A 123 9.71 1.97 10.34
C LEU A 123 9.59 1.74 8.83
N GLY A 124 9.34 2.81 8.06
CA GLY A 124 8.91 2.75 6.67
C GLY A 124 7.39 2.65 6.50
N GLY A 125 6.64 2.39 7.58
CA GLY A 125 5.18 2.30 7.57
C GLY A 125 4.66 1.28 6.54
N SER A 126 3.60 1.64 5.82
CA SER A 126 3.00 0.73 4.83
C SER A 126 3.91 0.43 3.63
N SER A 127 4.97 1.21 3.38
CA SER A 127 5.96 0.85 2.35
C SER A 127 6.78 -0.40 2.71
N SER A 128 6.82 -0.78 3.99
CA SER A 128 7.45 -2.00 4.47
C SER A 128 6.56 -3.25 4.35
N LEU A 129 5.25 -3.08 4.04
CA LEU A 129 4.27 -4.17 3.94
C LEU A 129 3.63 -4.31 2.57
N ASN A 130 3.60 -3.24 1.76
CA ASN A 130 2.86 -3.16 0.50
C ASN A 130 3.38 -4.13 -0.58
N ALA A 131 2.69 -4.17 -1.72
CA ALA A 131 3.09 -4.95 -2.89
C ALA A 131 4.18 -4.28 -3.75
N MET A 132 4.84 -3.23 -3.26
CA MET A 132 5.96 -2.53 -3.92
C MET A 132 5.67 -1.94 -5.31
N GLN A 133 4.42 -1.85 -5.72
CA GLN A 133 4.07 -1.23 -6.99
C GLN A 133 4.33 0.29 -6.92
N TYR A 134 5.08 0.80 -7.90
CA TYR A 134 5.38 2.22 -8.02
C TYR A 134 4.48 2.87 -9.05
N VAL A 135 3.47 3.58 -8.60
CA VAL A 135 2.49 4.30 -9.42
C VAL A 135 2.38 5.74 -8.92
N ARG A 136 2.65 6.71 -9.80
CA ARG A 136 2.61 8.14 -9.45
C ARG A 136 1.23 8.77 -9.54
N ALA A 137 0.24 8.06 -10.08
CA ALA A 137 -1.04 8.58 -10.55
C ALA A 137 -0.95 9.35 -11.88
N SER A 138 -2.10 9.79 -12.39
CA SER A 138 -2.17 10.60 -13.61
C SER A 138 -1.75 12.04 -13.34
N ARG A 139 -1.18 12.71 -14.33
CA ARG A 139 -0.94 14.17 -14.29
C ARG A 139 -2.22 14.95 -13.95
N HIS A 140 -3.36 14.49 -14.42
CA HIS A 140 -4.65 15.16 -14.18
C HIS A 140 -5.09 15.14 -12.71
N ASP A 141 -4.62 14.18 -11.92
CA ASP A 141 -4.91 14.14 -10.48
C ASP A 141 -4.21 15.31 -9.77
N TYR A 142 -2.96 15.62 -10.13
CA TYR A 142 -2.21 16.76 -9.58
C TYR A 142 -2.70 18.10 -10.11
N ASP A 143 -2.99 18.20 -11.41
CA ASP A 143 -3.54 19.42 -12.00
C ASP A 143 -4.90 19.76 -11.37
N ARG A 144 -5.72 18.74 -11.04
CA ARG A 144 -6.95 18.92 -10.26
C ARG A 144 -6.70 19.39 -8.83
N TRP A 145 -5.62 18.94 -8.19
CA TRP A 145 -5.23 19.47 -6.88
C TRP A 145 -4.84 20.94 -6.97
N ALA A 146 -4.06 21.35 -7.98
CA ALA A 146 -3.70 22.74 -8.20
C ALA A 146 -4.94 23.62 -8.43
N GLU A 147 -5.86 23.17 -9.28
CA GLU A 147 -7.13 23.86 -9.54
C GLU A 147 -7.97 24.04 -8.28
N TYR A 148 -8.14 22.95 -7.52
CA TYR A 148 -8.95 22.93 -6.30
C TYR A 148 -8.36 23.80 -5.19
N THR A 149 -7.06 23.68 -4.94
CA THR A 149 -6.36 24.44 -3.88
C THR A 149 -6.05 25.88 -4.28
N LYS A 150 -6.17 26.22 -5.58
CA LYS A 150 -5.71 27.48 -6.18
C LYS A 150 -4.21 27.72 -5.97
N ASP A 151 -3.45 26.66 -5.88
CA ASP A 151 -1.99 26.66 -5.75
C ASP A 151 -1.36 25.85 -6.87
N GLU A 152 -0.76 26.55 -7.84
CA GLU A 152 -0.10 25.95 -8.99
C GLU A 152 1.08 25.05 -8.61
N GLY A 153 1.63 25.20 -7.41
CA GLY A 153 2.68 24.33 -6.86
C GLY A 153 2.29 22.86 -6.78
N TRP A 154 0.99 22.54 -6.76
CA TRP A 154 0.46 21.17 -6.77
C TRP A 154 0.23 20.61 -8.17
N SER A 155 0.37 21.40 -9.26
CA SER A 155 0.23 20.87 -10.62
C SER A 155 1.32 19.86 -10.95
N TYR A 156 1.02 18.94 -11.87
CA TYR A 156 1.96 17.89 -12.28
C TYR A 156 3.33 18.45 -12.70
N LYS A 157 3.34 19.57 -13.42
CA LYS A 157 4.57 20.26 -13.83
C LYS A 157 5.48 20.61 -12.65
N HIS A 158 4.88 21.04 -11.54
CA HIS A 158 5.63 21.50 -10.36
C HIS A 158 5.98 20.35 -9.39
N VAL A 159 5.17 19.26 -9.34
CA VAL A 159 5.49 18.10 -8.49
C VAL A 159 6.44 17.10 -9.17
N LEU A 160 6.50 17.04 -10.51
CA LEU A 160 7.38 16.12 -11.23
C LEU A 160 8.86 16.21 -10.83
N PRO A 161 9.46 17.40 -10.62
CA PRO A 161 10.85 17.49 -10.15
C PRO A 161 11.10 16.77 -8.83
N TYR A 162 10.12 16.74 -7.92
CA TYR A 162 10.23 16.06 -6.62
C TYR A 162 10.13 14.54 -6.77
N PHE A 163 9.28 14.03 -7.66
CA PHE A 163 9.31 12.61 -8.03
C PHE A 163 10.67 12.19 -8.55
N LYS A 164 11.23 12.97 -9.48
CA LYS A 164 12.57 12.72 -10.05
C LYS A 164 13.68 12.83 -9.01
N LYS A 165 13.58 13.76 -8.05
CA LYS A 165 14.56 13.93 -6.97
C LYS A 165 14.66 12.70 -6.07
N SER A 166 13.56 12.01 -5.82
CA SER A 166 13.53 10.81 -4.98
C SER A 166 13.90 9.52 -5.71
N GLU A 167 13.83 9.51 -7.03
CA GLU A 167 13.89 8.31 -7.86
C GLU A 167 15.30 8.02 -8.40
N ASP A 168 15.60 6.72 -8.48
CA ASP A 168 16.70 6.18 -9.27
C ASP A 168 16.16 5.09 -10.20
N ILE A 169 15.76 5.49 -11.42
CA ILE A 169 15.21 4.55 -12.41
C ILE A 169 16.29 3.62 -12.94
N ARG A 170 16.04 2.30 -12.85
CA ARG A 170 16.94 1.25 -13.33
C ARG A 170 16.35 0.43 -14.47
N ILE A 171 15.16 0.78 -14.95
CA ILE A 171 14.51 0.12 -16.09
C ILE A 171 15.22 0.57 -17.38
N PRO A 172 15.81 -0.36 -18.17
CA PRO A 172 16.69 -0.02 -19.29
C PRO A 172 16.04 0.91 -20.32
N GLY A 173 14.77 0.68 -20.70
CA GLY A 173 14.05 1.49 -21.68
C GLY A 173 13.71 2.91 -21.21
N LEU A 174 13.75 3.18 -19.89
CA LEU A 174 13.28 4.42 -19.30
C LEU A 174 14.39 5.36 -18.81
N GLN A 175 15.66 4.96 -18.91
CA GLN A 175 16.78 5.75 -18.37
C GLN A 175 16.95 7.12 -19.02
N ASN A 176 16.53 7.31 -20.25
CA ASN A 176 16.58 8.59 -20.94
C ASN A 176 15.22 9.31 -20.98
N SER A 177 14.23 8.82 -20.26
CA SER A 177 12.90 9.42 -20.22
C SER A 177 12.92 10.75 -19.45
N PRO A 178 12.29 11.82 -19.95
CA PRO A 178 12.21 13.09 -19.24
C PRO A 178 11.37 13.02 -17.96
N TYR A 179 10.59 11.95 -17.80
CA TYR A 179 9.71 11.74 -16.65
C TYR A 179 10.42 11.10 -15.46
N HIS A 180 11.60 10.51 -15.65
CA HIS A 180 12.30 9.74 -14.63
C HIS A 180 13.55 10.45 -14.08
N GLY A 181 13.93 10.09 -12.85
CA GLY A 181 15.11 10.59 -12.15
C GLY A 181 16.19 9.54 -11.99
N HIS A 182 17.42 10.01 -11.70
CA HIS A 182 18.58 9.17 -11.45
C HIS A 182 19.28 9.59 -10.16
N GLY A 183 19.89 8.62 -9.48
CA GLY A 183 20.68 8.86 -8.28
C GLY A 183 19.88 9.26 -7.05
N GLY A 184 18.55 9.25 -7.13
CA GLY A 184 17.71 9.40 -5.94
C GLY A 184 17.76 8.15 -5.05
N PRO A 185 17.33 8.24 -3.79
CA PRO A 185 17.46 7.13 -2.84
C PRO A 185 16.49 5.97 -3.11
N LEU A 186 15.41 6.19 -3.86
CA LEU A 186 14.38 5.18 -4.14
C LEU A 186 14.62 4.55 -5.51
N THR A 187 15.14 3.33 -5.53
CA THR A 187 15.40 2.60 -6.77
C THR A 187 14.12 1.99 -7.32
N ILE A 188 13.91 2.15 -8.64
CA ILE A 188 12.77 1.61 -9.38
C ILE A 188 13.24 0.65 -10.46
N ASN A 189 12.70 -0.57 -10.43
CA ASN A 189 12.97 -1.64 -11.39
C ASN A 189 11.68 -2.28 -11.89
N HIS A 190 11.79 -3.10 -12.94
CA HIS A 190 10.79 -4.14 -13.19
C HIS A 190 10.99 -5.34 -12.26
N LEU A 191 9.90 -5.96 -11.86
CA LEU A 191 9.95 -7.34 -11.35
C LEU A 191 10.35 -8.26 -12.50
N LYS A 192 11.13 -9.30 -12.20
CA LYS A 192 11.55 -10.26 -13.24
C LYS A 192 10.35 -11.09 -13.69
N SER A 193 9.89 -10.80 -14.90
CA SER A 193 8.70 -11.42 -15.51
C SER A 193 8.78 -12.95 -15.55
N LYS A 194 7.62 -13.56 -15.36
CA LYS A 194 7.38 -15.00 -15.49
C LYS A 194 6.66 -15.33 -16.80
N PRO A 195 6.63 -16.60 -17.20
CA PRO A 195 5.96 -16.99 -18.44
C PRO A 195 4.48 -16.59 -18.52
N LEU A 196 3.75 -16.62 -17.40
CA LEU A 196 2.34 -16.20 -17.38
C LEU A 196 2.18 -14.69 -17.60
N SER A 197 3.05 -13.87 -17.04
CA SER A 197 3.03 -12.41 -17.24
C SER A 197 3.07 -12.04 -18.73
N ALA A 198 3.93 -12.70 -19.51
CA ALA A 198 3.99 -12.50 -20.96
C ALA A 198 2.66 -12.89 -21.64
N LYS A 199 2.06 -14.01 -21.24
CA LYS A 199 0.76 -14.46 -21.78
C LYS A 199 -0.38 -13.51 -21.44
N ILE A 200 -0.39 -12.93 -20.24
CA ILE A 200 -1.38 -11.92 -19.85
C ILE A 200 -1.22 -10.66 -20.71
N ILE A 201 0.01 -10.19 -20.93
CA ILE A 201 0.29 -9.02 -21.77
C ILE A 201 -0.14 -9.29 -23.23
N GLU A 202 0.23 -10.43 -23.82
CA GLU A 202 -0.19 -10.84 -25.16
C GLU A 202 -1.72 -10.87 -25.28
N ALA A 203 -2.41 -11.42 -24.28
CA ALA A 203 -3.87 -11.52 -24.26
C ALA A 203 -4.54 -10.14 -24.13
N ALA A 204 -4.01 -9.26 -23.28
CA ALA A 204 -4.52 -7.90 -23.17
C ALA A 204 -4.32 -7.11 -24.48
N GLN A 205 -3.18 -7.27 -25.15
CA GLN A 205 -2.96 -6.66 -26.47
C GLN A 205 -3.95 -7.20 -27.51
N ALA A 206 -4.20 -8.51 -27.52
CA ALA A 206 -5.22 -9.11 -28.36
C ALA A 206 -6.64 -8.63 -28.03
N ALA A 207 -6.91 -8.25 -26.79
CA ALA A 207 -8.15 -7.64 -26.32
C ALA A 207 -8.24 -6.12 -26.59
N GLY A 208 -7.21 -5.54 -27.23
CA GLY A 208 -7.18 -4.13 -27.66
C GLY A 208 -6.52 -3.16 -26.67
N TYR A 209 -5.77 -3.64 -25.69
CA TYR A 209 -4.95 -2.78 -24.83
C TYR A 209 -3.62 -2.47 -25.53
N PRO A 210 -3.19 -1.20 -25.64
CA PRO A 210 -1.84 -0.90 -26.06
C PRO A 210 -0.84 -1.40 -24.98
N TYR A 211 0.31 -1.91 -25.39
CA TYR A 211 1.42 -2.09 -24.46
C TYR A 211 1.98 -0.72 -24.08
N ASN A 212 2.08 -0.44 -22.79
CA ASN A 212 2.62 0.79 -22.26
C ASN A 212 3.84 0.47 -21.38
N GLU A 213 5.03 0.75 -21.87
CA GLU A 213 6.26 0.51 -21.13
C GLU A 213 6.40 1.44 -19.90
N ASP A 214 5.76 2.62 -19.96
CA ASP A 214 5.91 3.66 -18.94
C ASP A 214 4.58 4.33 -18.56
N TYR A 215 3.84 3.69 -17.68
CA TYR A 215 2.58 4.25 -17.15
C TYR A 215 2.79 5.41 -16.15
N ASN A 216 4.03 5.69 -15.73
CA ASN A 216 4.41 6.86 -14.95
C ASN A 216 4.95 8.01 -15.83
N GLY A 217 4.97 7.81 -17.14
CA GLY A 217 5.45 8.75 -18.14
C GLY A 217 4.36 9.64 -18.76
N ARG A 218 4.36 9.70 -20.08
CA ARG A 218 3.47 10.59 -20.85
C ARG A 218 2.00 10.20 -20.75
N THR A 219 1.70 8.91 -20.85
CA THR A 219 0.36 8.34 -20.85
C THR A 219 0.27 7.22 -19.84
N MET A 220 -0.91 7.05 -19.25
CA MET A 220 -1.12 6.00 -18.25
C MET A 220 -1.84 4.77 -18.82
N GLU A 221 -2.73 4.95 -19.80
CA GLU A 221 -3.56 3.87 -20.33
C GLU A 221 -2.73 2.77 -21.02
N GLY A 222 -3.07 1.50 -20.79
CA GLY A 222 -2.47 0.34 -21.43
C GLY A 222 -2.23 -0.83 -20.48
N ILE A 223 -1.60 -1.88 -21.01
CA ILE A 223 -1.08 -3.03 -20.25
C ILE A 223 0.42 -2.92 -20.11
N CYS A 224 0.97 -3.22 -18.95
CA CYS A 224 2.39 -2.98 -18.65
C CYS A 224 2.95 -4.00 -17.66
N ASN A 225 4.27 -4.17 -17.70
CA ASN A 225 5.00 -4.75 -16.59
C ASN A 225 5.03 -3.78 -15.41
N THR A 226 4.90 -4.30 -14.20
CA THR A 226 4.90 -3.48 -12.98
C THR A 226 6.27 -2.83 -12.76
N GLN A 227 6.29 -1.51 -12.62
CA GLN A 227 7.42 -0.77 -12.04
C GLN A 227 7.36 -0.95 -10.52
N SER A 228 8.49 -1.31 -9.92
CA SER A 228 8.54 -1.71 -8.52
C SER A 228 9.71 -1.06 -7.79
N ASN A 229 9.49 -0.65 -6.56
CA ASN A 229 10.56 -0.13 -5.71
C ASN A 229 11.36 -1.29 -5.09
N THR A 230 12.31 -1.80 -5.88
CA THR A 230 13.24 -2.87 -5.52
C THR A 230 14.68 -2.49 -5.81
N PHE A 231 15.59 -2.98 -4.96
CA PHE A 231 17.03 -2.88 -5.15
C PHE A 231 17.69 -4.21 -4.80
N ASN A 232 18.54 -4.73 -5.69
CA ASN A 232 19.16 -6.06 -5.54
C ASN A 232 18.14 -7.16 -5.23
N ASP A 233 17.03 -7.16 -5.96
CA ASP A 233 15.91 -8.11 -5.80
C ASP A 233 15.20 -8.06 -4.44
N GLU A 234 15.49 -7.08 -3.59
CA GLU A 234 14.86 -6.84 -2.31
C GLU A 234 13.96 -5.61 -2.33
N ARG A 235 12.97 -5.56 -1.41
CA ARG A 235 12.14 -4.37 -1.17
C ARG A 235 13.00 -3.16 -0.85
N MET A 236 12.71 -2.04 -1.52
CA MET A 236 13.22 -0.72 -1.19
C MET A 236 12.12 0.09 -0.50
N SER A 237 11.90 -0.17 0.80
CA SER A 237 10.97 0.63 1.61
C SER A 237 11.51 2.05 1.78
N THR A 238 10.65 2.98 2.21
CA THR A 238 11.12 4.36 2.50
C THR A 238 12.04 4.41 3.72
N SER A 239 11.93 3.49 4.65
CA SER A 239 12.94 3.33 5.70
C SER A 239 14.30 3.02 5.11
N ARG A 240 14.38 2.01 4.25
CA ARG A 240 15.63 1.59 3.63
C ARG A 240 16.21 2.65 2.69
N ALA A 241 15.34 3.36 1.96
CA ALA A 241 15.75 4.39 1.02
C ALA A 241 16.23 5.67 1.70
N PHE A 242 15.58 6.11 2.77
CA PHE A 242 15.78 7.44 3.34
C PHE A 242 16.35 7.42 4.76
N ILE A 243 15.90 6.48 5.62
CA ILE A 243 16.29 6.47 7.04
C ILE A 243 17.59 5.70 7.26
N HIS A 244 17.73 4.48 6.74
CA HIS A 244 18.95 3.69 6.94
C HIS A 244 20.21 4.46 6.56
N PRO A 245 20.31 5.16 5.40
CA PRO A 245 21.47 5.97 5.06
C PRO A 245 21.69 7.19 5.96
N ALA A 246 20.68 7.60 6.72
CA ALA A 246 20.73 8.78 7.57
C ALA A 246 20.94 8.46 9.07
N LEU A 247 20.94 7.18 9.47
CA LEU A 247 21.03 6.78 10.89
C LEU A 247 22.30 7.23 11.60
N ASP A 248 23.40 7.42 10.86
CA ASP A 248 24.66 7.89 11.44
C ASP A 248 24.75 9.41 11.59
N ARG A 249 23.74 10.15 11.16
CA ARG A 249 23.69 11.61 11.32
C ARG A 249 23.52 11.97 12.80
N PRO A 250 24.41 12.80 13.38
CA PRO A 250 24.34 13.12 14.81
C PRO A 250 23.13 13.97 15.20
N ASN A 251 22.53 14.65 14.25
CA ASN A 251 21.39 15.54 14.42
C ASN A 251 20.03 14.87 14.11
N LEU A 252 20.00 13.57 13.78
CA LEU A 252 18.78 12.79 13.60
C LEU A 252 18.67 11.74 14.69
N ASP A 253 17.63 11.83 15.51
CA ASP A 253 17.22 10.80 16.46
C ASP A 253 16.00 10.04 15.89
N VAL A 254 16.14 8.72 15.73
CA VAL A 254 15.05 7.83 15.30
C VAL A 254 14.61 6.97 16.47
N ALA A 255 13.39 7.15 16.93
CA ALA A 255 12.81 6.42 18.05
C ALA A 255 11.67 5.52 17.57
N VAL A 256 11.87 4.21 17.69
CA VAL A 256 10.85 3.19 17.46
C VAL A 256 10.17 2.77 18.78
N LYS A 257 9.05 2.05 18.72
CA LYS A 257 8.21 1.73 19.90
C LYS A 257 7.83 3.00 20.67
N ALA A 258 7.64 4.09 19.94
CA ALA A 258 7.39 5.43 20.45
C ALA A 258 5.99 5.89 20.00
N HIS A 259 4.98 5.54 20.78
CA HIS A 259 3.57 5.84 20.47
C HIS A 259 3.23 7.27 20.88
N VAL A 260 2.95 8.14 19.91
CA VAL A 260 2.49 9.52 20.18
C VAL A 260 1.01 9.47 20.54
N LYS A 261 0.68 9.97 21.72
CA LYS A 261 -0.69 10.02 22.22
C LYS A 261 -1.45 11.23 21.71
N LYS A 262 -0.79 12.38 21.72
CA LYS A 262 -1.36 13.65 21.27
C LYS A 262 -0.27 14.70 21.04
N ILE A 263 -0.63 15.74 20.31
CA ILE A 263 0.12 16.99 20.18
C ILE A 263 -0.29 17.93 21.33
N ILE A 264 0.68 18.59 21.94
CA ILE A 264 0.45 19.62 22.97
C ILE A 264 0.28 20.95 22.24
N ILE A 265 -0.92 21.50 22.33
CA ILE A 265 -1.30 22.75 21.65
C ILE A 265 -1.66 23.77 22.71
N ASN A 266 -0.94 24.89 22.74
CA ASN A 266 -1.21 26.03 23.62
C ASN A 266 -1.38 27.29 22.77
N ASN A 267 -2.39 28.09 23.05
CA ASN A 267 -2.66 29.33 22.32
C ASN A 267 -2.66 29.14 20.78
N LYS A 268 -3.27 28.04 20.32
CA LYS A 268 -3.33 27.63 18.90
C LYS A 268 -1.95 27.32 18.26
N ARG A 269 -0.92 27.12 19.05
CA ARG A 269 0.40 26.72 18.58
C ARG A 269 0.74 25.32 19.09
N ALA A 270 1.19 24.44 18.19
CA ALA A 270 1.75 23.14 18.54
C ALA A 270 3.16 23.33 19.12
N GLU A 271 3.35 22.98 20.40
CA GLU A 271 4.59 23.21 21.13
C GLU A 271 5.37 21.91 21.44
N GLY A 272 4.70 20.78 21.40
CA GLY A 272 5.32 19.49 21.74
C GLY A 272 4.40 18.31 21.50
N VAL A 273 4.88 17.14 21.87
CA VAL A 273 4.14 15.88 21.81
C VAL A 273 4.22 15.11 23.11
N GLU A 274 3.14 14.41 23.44
CA GLU A 274 3.11 13.41 24.51
C GLU A 274 3.35 12.03 23.89
N VAL A 275 4.42 11.35 24.33
CA VAL A 275 4.88 10.07 23.77
C VAL A 275 4.98 9.02 24.87
N ILE A 276 4.57 7.79 24.56
CA ILE A 276 4.87 6.60 25.35
C ILE A 276 5.94 5.79 24.62
N LYS A 277 7.09 5.60 25.26
CA LYS A 277 8.17 4.75 24.78
C LYS A 277 8.62 3.79 25.87
N ASN A 278 8.61 2.50 25.57
CA ASN A 278 8.97 1.44 26.53
C ASN A 278 8.20 1.58 27.87
N GLY A 279 6.90 1.89 27.81
CA GLY A 279 6.02 2.08 28.96
C GLY A 279 6.25 3.37 29.75
N ARG A 280 7.19 4.23 29.34
CA ARG A 280 7.46 5.53 29.98
C ARG A 280 6.86 6.67 29.18
N LYS A 281 6.32 7.65 29.92
CA LYS A 281 5.79 8.89 29.36
C LYS A 281 6.91 9.91 29.17
N TYR A 282 6.94 10.52 27.99
CA TYR A 282 7.82 11.66 27.66
C TYR A 282 6.97 12.84 27.18
N ILE A 283 7.42 14.03 27.51
CA ILE A 283 6.99 15.28 26.90
C ILE A 283 8.20 15.80 26.11
N VAL A 284 8.04 15.97 24.80
CA VAL A 284 9.09 16.44 23.91
C VAL A 284 8.61 17.70 23.22
N ASN A 285 9.37 18.79 23.33
CA ASN A 285 9.02 20.09 22.75
C ASN A 285 9.68 20.30 21.39
N ALA A 286 8.99 20.98 20.49
CA ALA A 286 9.49 21.42 19.20
C ALA A 286 9.77 22.92 19.22
N LYS A 287 10.99 23.34 18.80
CA LYS A 287 11.31 24.77 18.68
C LYS A 287 10.71 25.39 17.41
N ARG A 288 10.65 24.61 16.32
CA ARG A 288 10.20 25.08 15.01
C ARG A 288 8.85 24.47 14.65
N GLU A 289 8.81 23.17 14.29
CA GLU A 289 7.57 22.55 13.79
C GLU A 289 7.39 21.11 14.28
N ILE A 290 6.12 20.69 14.32
CA ILE A 290 5.71 19.29 14.48
C ILE A 290 5.04 18.87 13.18
N ILE A 291 5.59 17.84 12.54
CA ILE A 291 5.11 17.32 11.27
C ILE A 291 4.37 16.00 11.53
N LEU A 292 3.06 15.99 11.27
CA LEU A 292 2.22 14.81 11.47
C LEU A 292 2.12 14.01 10.17
N SER A 293 2.70 12.81 10.18
CA SER A 293 2.79 11.90 9.03
C SER A 293 2.38 10.45 9.38
N SER A 294 1.40 10.31 10.28
CA SER A 294 0.94 9.01 10.80
C SER A 294 -0.09 8.30 9.89
N GLY A 295 -0.19 8.72 8.63
CA GLY A 295 -1.06 8.12 7.62
C GLY A 295 -2.54 8.47 7.80
N ALA A 296 -3.38 7.94 6.89
CA ALA A 296 -4.80 8.30 6.79
C ALA A 296 -5.65 7.87 8.02
N VAL A 297 -5.15 6.97 8.86
CA VAL A 297 -5.82 6.55 10.10
C VAL A 297 -5.23 7.23 11.33
N GLY A 298 -3.92 7.19 11.49
CA GLY A 298 -3.26 7.70 12.69
C GLY A 298 -3.24 9.23 12.76
N SER A 299 -3.10 9.95 11.62
CA SER A 299 -3.07 11.40 11.63
C SER A 299 -4.37 12.02 12.15
N PRO A 300 -5.56 11.68 11.62
CA PRO A 300 -6.81 12.19 12.17
C PRO A 300 -7.05 11.76 13.62
N GLN A 301 -6.64 10.54 14.01
CA GLN A 301 -6.75 10.09 15.40
C GLN A 301 -5.96 10.99 16.34
N ILE A 302 -4.68 11.23 16.05
CA ILE A 302 -3.81 12.09 16.88
C ILE A 302 -4.34 13.53 16.94
N LEU A 303 -4.81 14.09 15.81
CA LEU A 303 -5.40 15.43 15.79
C LEU A 303 -6.63 15.53 16.68
N MET A 304 -7.57 14.60 16.55
CA MET A 304 -8.79 14.59 17.37
C MET A 304 -8.46 14.42 18.85
N LEU A 305 -7.52 13.53 19.22
CA LEU A 305 -7.04 13.39 20.60
C LEU A 305 -6.33 14.65 21.12
N SER A 306 -5.86 15.52 20.22
CA SER A 306 -5.23 16.81 20.54
C SER A 306 -6.24 17.97 20.61
N GLY A 307 -7.55 17.70 20.41
CA GLY A 307 -8.60 18.71 20.43
C GLY A 307 -8.85 19.39 19.07
N VAL A 308 -8.26 18.89 17.98
CA VAL A 308 -8.48 19.40 16.62
C VAL A 308 -9.38 18.42 15.87
N GLY A 309 -10.63 18.81 15.60
CA GLY A 309 -11.59 17.94 14.95
C GLY A 309 -13.03 18.39 15.07
N PRO A 310 -14.00 17.61 14.60
CA PRO A 310 -15.41 17.98 14.63
C PRO A 310 -15.89 18.21 16.08
N ARG A 311 -16.28 19.44 16.40
CA ARG A 311 -16.66 19.90 17.75
C ARG A 311 -17.60 18.94 18.47
N LYS A 312 -18.73 18.60 17.85
CA LYS A 312 -19.75 17.73 18.47
C LYS A 312 -19.19 16.36 18.86
N HIS A 313 -18.29 15.81 18.02
CA HIS A 313 -17.66 14.51 18.27
C HIS A 313 -16.67 14.61 19.45
N LEU A 314 -15.81 15.64 19.46
CA LEU A 314 -14.85 15.85 20.55
C LEU A 314 -15.55 16.07 21.89
N GLU A 315 -16.59 16.91 21.92
CA GLU A 315 -17.38 17.18 23.12
C GLU A 315 -18.06 15.92 23.67
N SER A 316 -18.57 15.03 22.77
CA SER A 316 -19.17 13.75 23.18
C SER A 316 -18.19 12.82 23.91
N LEU A 317 -16.90 12.96 23.61
CA LEU A 317 -15.81 12.21 24.25
C LEU A 317 -15.11 13.00 25.38
N LYS A 318 -15.65 14.18 25.73
CA LYS A 318 -15.08 15.08 26.75
C LYS A 318 -13.65 15.54 26.43
N ILE A 319 -13.30 15.65 25.16
CA ILE A 319 -12.03 16.20 24.68
C ILE A 319 -12.20 17.70 24.49
N PRO A 320 -11.37 18.55 25.15
CA PRO A 320 -11.42 20.00 24.96
C PRO A 320 -11.18 20.39 23.50
N VAL A 321 -12.06 21.21 22.93
CA VAL A 321 -11.97 21.64 21.54
C VAL A 321 -10.97 22.79 21.41
N VAL A 322 -9.89 22.56 20.66
CA VAL A 322 -8.88 23.56 20.28
C VAL A 322 -9.25 24.21 18.96
N ALA A 323 -9.63 23.39 17.97
CA ALA A 323 -10.08 23.85 16.66
C ALA A 323 -11.20 22.94 16.13
N ASP A 324 -12.25 23.57 15.58
CA ASP A 324 -13.38 22.87 14.95
C ASP A 324 -13.09 22.71 13.46
N LEU A 325 -12.56 21.56 13.07
CA LEU A 325 -12.17 21.22 11.70
C LEU A 325 -12.75 19.85 11.31
N PRO A 326 -13.01 19.59 10.02
CA PRO A 326 -13.58 18.32 9.54
C PRO A 326 -12.58 17.17 9.51
N VAL A 327 -11.74 17.03 10.54
CA VAL A 327 -10.75 15.97 10.68
C VAL A 327 -11.43 14.60 10.67
N GLY A 328 -10.86 13.67 9.93
CA GLY A 328 -11.39 12.32 9.77
C GLY A 328 -12.50 12.20 8.72
N GLN A 329 -13.03 13.32 8.22
CA GLN A 329 -14.03 13.31 7.15
C GLN A 329 -13.37 13.11 5.77
N ASN A 330 -14.21 12.91 4.73
CA ASN A 330 -13.74 12.74 3.35
C ASN A 330 -12.80 11.53 3.13
N LEU A 331 -12.98 10.46 3.90
CA LEU A 331 -12.25 9.21 3.66
C LEU A 331 -12.64 8.65 2.29
N GLN A 332 -11.66 8.41 1.44
CA GLN A 332 -11.79 7.70 0.16
C GLN A 332 -10.81 6.54 0.12
N ASP A 333 -11.18 5.45 -0.57
CA ASP A 333 -10.32 4.28 -0.69
C ASP A 333 -10.64 3.52 -1.97
N HIS A 334 -9.64 2.87 -2.57
CA HIS A 334 -9.81 2.04 -3.74
C HIS A 334 -10.43 0.69 -3.37
N MET A 335 -11.40 0.27 -4.19
CA MET A 335 -12.04 -1.04 -4.09
C MET A 335 -11.65 -1.92 -5.27
N TRP A 336 -11.60 -3.22 -5.06
CA TRP A 336 -11.35 -4.23 -6.08
C TRP A 336 -12.31 -5.41 -5.97
N PHE A 337 -12.41 -6.15 -7.05
CA PHE A 337 -13.18 -7.39 -7.11
C PHE A 337 -12.29 -8.52 -7.62
N ASP A 338 -12.38 -9.71 -7.04
CA ASP A 338 -11.53 -10.84 -7.41
C ASP A 338 -12.23 -11.78 -8.38
N MET A 339 -11.56 -12.10 -9.50
CA MET A 339 -12.01 -13.07 -10.48
C MET A 339 -10.94 -14.15 -10.65
N GLY A 340 -11.21 -15.32 -10.09
CA GLY A 340 -10.32 -16.48 -10.20
C GLY A 340 -10.30 -17.04 -11.62
N VAL A 341 -9.12 -17.37 -12.12
CA VAL A 341 -8.90 -17.97 -13.45
C VAL A 341 -7.97 -19.18 -13.31
N ARG A 342 -8.47 -20.37 -13.67
CA ARG A 342 -7.63 -21.57 -13.80
C ARG A 342 -6.91 -21.60 -15.13
N ILE A 343 -5.72 -22.21 -15.15
CA ILE A 343 -4.99 -22.57 -16.37
C ILE A 343 -4.54 -24.02 -16.30
N ARG A 344 -4.21 -24.62 -17.43
CA ARG A 344 -3.75 -26.02 -17.49
C ARG A 344 -2.23 -26.13 -17.33
N GLU A 345 -1.49 -25.11 -17.77
CA GLU A 345 -0.04 -25.15 -17.75
C GLU A 345 0.55 -24.73 -16.39
N PRO A 346 1.66 -25.38 -15.92
CA PRO A 346 2.28 -25.11 -14.62
C PRO A 346 3.19 -23.86 -14.66
N ILE A 347 2.70 -22.74 -15.18
CA ILE A 347 3.46 -21.49 -15.38
C ILE A 347 3.18 -20.42 -14.34
N THR A 348 2.44 -20.76 -13.28
CA THR A 348 2.11 -19.84 -12.17
C THR A 348 2.92 -20.15 -10.92
N ASN A 349 2.84 -19.26 -9.93
CA ASN A 349 3.28 -19.54 -8.58
C ASN A 349 2.23 -20.32 -7.80
N SER A 350 2.69 -21.01 -6.77
CA SER A 350 1.82 -21.60 -5.75
C SER A 350 2.48 -21.47 -4.37
N TRP A 351 1.67 -21.39 -3.31
CA TRP A 351 2.20 -21.33 -1.94
C TRP A 351 3.14 -22.48 -1.58
N PRO A 352 2.84 -23.76 -1.94
CA PRO A 352 3.78 -24.84 -1.72
C PRO A 352 5.13 -24.60 -2.39
N ARG A 353 5.14 -24.06 -3.63
CA ARG A 353 6.35 -23.77 -4.38
C ARG A 353 7.18 -22.64 -3.77
N ILE A 354 6.54 -21.58 -3.25
CA ILE A 354 7.22 -20.44 -2.60
C ILE A 354 8.03 -20.90 -1.39
N LYS A 355 7.55 -21.86 -0.62
CA LYS A 355 8.17 -22.36 0.62
C LYS A 355 9.26 -23.41 0.40
N THR A 356 9.57 -23.80 -0.83
CA THR A 356 10.58 -24.85 -1.08
C THR A 356 12.00 -24.35 -0.85
N PHE A 357 12.88 -25.24 -0.44
CA PHE A 357 14.33 -24.98 -0.36
C PHE A 357 14.88 -24.50 -1.71
N TRP A 358 14.43 -25.08 -2.82
CA TRP A 358 14.87 -24.71 -4.16
C TRP A 358 14.47 -23.27 -4.53
N SER A 359 13.31 -22.80 -4.14
CA SER A 359 12.89 -21.41 -4.35
C SER A 359 13.75 -20.43 -3.56
N GLN A 360 14.13 -20.80 -2.32
CA GLN A 360 15.03 -19.99 -1.50
C GLN A 360 16.44 -19.95 -2.11
N LEU A 361 16.95 -21.10 -2.57
CA LEU A 361 18.26 -21.18 -3.21
C LEU A 361 18.29 -20.39 -4.53
N GLN A 362 17.27 -20.55 -5.37
CA GLN A 362 17.13 -19.81 -6.63
C GLN A 362 17.11 -18.29 -6.39
N TYR A 363 16.37 -17.84 -5.39
CA TYR A 363 16.31 -16.43 -5.02
C TYR A 363 17.67 -15.92 -4.54
N LYS A 364 18.32 -16.62 -3.61
CA LYS A 364 19.63 -16.20 -3.07
C LYS A 364 20.75 -16.17 -4.11
N LEU A 365 20.78 -17.12 -5.04
CA LEU A 365 21.85 -17.21 -6.04
C LEU A 365 21.61 -16.31 -7.26
N PHE A 366 20.37 -16.14 -7.67
CA PHE A 366 20.03 -15.53 -8.95
C PHE A 366 19.06 -14.35 -8.85
N GLY A 367 18.52 -14.06 -7.65
CA GLY A 367 17.49 -13.04 -7.47
C GLY A 367 16.24 -13.31 -8.30
N THR A 368 15.89 -14.58 -8.55
CA THR A 368 14.77 -14.98 -9.42
C THR A 368 13.86 -15.99 -8.72
N GLY A 369 12.77 -16.34 -9.39
CA GLY A 369 11.83 -17.33 -8.88
C GLY A 369 10.69 -16.73 -8.03
N PRO A 370 9.92 -17.60 -7.34
CA PRO A 370 8.72 -17.17 -6.62
C PRO A 370 8.93 -16.10 -5.54
N LEU A 371 10.12 -16.04 -4.96
CA LEU A 371 10.45 -15.09 -3.89
C LEU A 371 10.81 -13.69 -4.38
N ASN A 372 11.05 -13.50 -5.68
CA ASN A 372 11.39 -12.21 -6.26
C ASN A 372 10.16 -11.28 -6.44
N SER A 373 8.95 -11.81 -6.40
CA SER A 373 7.74 -11.05 -6.70
C SER A 373 6.81 -10.96 -5.49
N PRO A 374 6.42 -9.73 -5.07
CA PRO A 374 5.45 -9.56 -4.00
C PRO A 374 4.06 -9.94 -4.52
N PHE A 375 3.37 -10.81 -3.80
CA PHE A 375 2.03 -11.27 -4.16
C PHE A 375 1.91 -11.79 -5.61
N SER A 376 3.04 -12.01 -6.30
CA SER A 376 3.07 -12.33 -7.74
C SER A 376 2.29 -11.31 -8.61
N LEU A 377 2.43 -10.02 -8.30
CA LEU A 377 1.82 -8.89 -9.00
C LEU A 377 2.80 -8.29 -10.02
N GLU A 378 2.91 -8.90 -11.21
CA GLU A 378 3.90 -8.53 -12.21
C GLU A 378 3.34 -7.76 -13.39
N VAL A 379 2.00 -7.77 -13.57
CA VAL A 379 1.31 -7.09 -14.67
C VAL A 379 0.22 -6.17 -14.14
N LEU A 380 0.16 -4.98 -14.70
CA LEU A 380 -0.87 -3.98 -14.46
C LEU A 380 -1.55 -3.57 -15.76
N GLY A 381 -2.85 -3.32 -15.70
CA GLY A 381 -3.61 -2.68 -16.77
C GLY A 381 -4.24 -1.38 -16.27
N PHE A 382 -4.24 -0.36 -17.10
CA PHE A 382 -4.97 0.90 -16.88
C PHE A 382 -5.92 1.13 -18.02
N LYS A 383 -7.17 1.45 -17.72
CA LYS A 383 -8.23 1.59 -18.72
C LYS A 383 -9.16 2.75 -18.44
N SER A 384 -9.41 3.54 -19.46
CA SER A 384 -10.50 4.51 -19.50
C SER A 384 -11.78 3.80 -19.94
N THR A 385 -12.72 3.60 -19.01
CA THR A 385 -13.93 2.82 -19.28
C THR A 385 -15.06 3.67 -19.85
N THR A 386 -15.00 5.00 -19.70
CA THR A 386 -15.98 5.93 -20.25
C THR A 386 -15.41 6.75 -21.41
N LYS A 387 -16.30 7.39 -22.20
CA LYS A 387 -15.88 8.30 -23.28
C LYS A 387 -15.11 9.51 -22.74
N GLU A 388 -15.56 10.04 -21.61
CA GLU A 388 -14.97 11.22 -20.97
C GLU A 388 -13.55 10.92 -20.47
N THR A 389 -13.35 9.84 -19.73
CA THR A 389 -12.04 9.44 -19.19
C THR A 389 -11.04 9.15 -20.31
N ARG A 390 -11.51 8.53 -21.41
CA ARG A 390 -10.69 8.25 -22.59
C ARG A 390 -10.23 9.50 -23.33
N GLN A 391 -11.11 10.50 -23.49
CA GLN A 391 -10.75 11.76 -24.16
C GLN A 391 -9.69 12.55 -23.37
N LYS A 392 -9.65 12.39 -22.05
CA LYS A 392 -8.69 13.04 -21.15
C LYS A 392 -7.41 12.24 -20.91
N ASP A 393 -7.28 11.01 -21.42
CA ASP A 393 -6.22 10.08 -21.02
C ASP A 393 -6.12 9.97 -19.48
N TRP A 394 -7.28 9.73 -18.86
CA TRP A 394 -7.42 9.70 -17.40
C TRP A 394 -8.12 8.41 -16.95
N PRO A 395 -7.43 7.27 -16.93
CA PRO A 395 -8.01 5.97 -16.61
C PRO A 395 -8.78 5.98 -15.29
N ASP A 396 -9.97 5.40 -15.29
CA ASP A 396 -10.84 5.24 -14.12
C ASP A 396 -10.78 3.82 -13.53
N LEU A 397 -10.21 2.87 -14.29
CA LEU A 397 -10.05 1.48 -13.93
C LEU A 397 -8.58 1.08 -13.95
N GLN A 398 -8.13 0.40 -12.89
CA GLN A 398 -6.88 -0.35 -12.85
C GLN A 398 -7.19 -1.85 -12.78
N ILE A 399 -6.41 -2.68 -13.45
CA ILE A 399 -6.53 -4.14 -13.38
C ILE A 399 -5.19 -4.70 -12.88
N HIS A 400 -5.25 -5.42 -11.80
CA HIS A 400 -4.11 -6.17 -11.28
C HIS A 400 -4.23 -7.64 -11.66
N PHE A 401 -3.11 -8.29 -11.93
CA PHE A 401 -3.05 -9.73 -12.18
C PHE A 401 -2.16 -10.37 -11.11
N ILE A 402 -2.80 -11.09 -10.18
CA ILE A 402 -2.09 -11.86 -9.15
C ILE A 402 -1.88 -13.27 -9.68
N GLU A 403 -0.66 -13.67 -9.94
CA GLU A 403 -0.32 -14.98 -10.52
C GLU A 403 -0.32 -16.11 -9.47
N ILE A 404 -1.29 -16.07 -8.56
CA ILE A 404 -1.58 -17.10 -7.55
C ILE A 404 -3.10 -17.27 -7.49
N MET A 405 -3.57 -18.51 -7.41
CA MET A 405 -4.98 -18.80 -7.15
C MET A 405 -5.38 -18.37 -5.73
N PRO A 406 -6.61 -17.85 -5.55
CA PRO A 406 -7.19 -17.66 -4.22
C PRO A 406 -7.11 -18.98 -3.42
N ASN A 407 -6.69 -18.87 -2.18
CA ASN A 407 -6.53 -20.02 -1.29
C ASN A 407 -6.93 -19.63 0.14
N ASP A 408 -7.07 -20.63 1.02
CA ASP A 408 -7.53 -20.43 2.38
C ASP A 408 -6.76 -19.37 3.15
N ILE A 409 -5.44 -19.29 2.95
CA ILE A 409 -4.58 -18.31 3.63
C ILE A 409 -4.96 -16.89 3.22
N LEU A 410 -5.14 -16.64 1.91
CA LEU A 410 -5.55 -15.33 1.41
C LEU A 410 -6.97 -14.99 1.85
N MET A 411 -7.89 -15.96 1.80
CA MET A 411 -9.26 -15.77 2.22
C MET A 411 -9.37 -15.46 3.73
N ASP A 412 -8.53 -16.07 4.56
CA ASP A 412 -8.44 -15.76 5.99
C ASP A 412 -7.86 -14.35 6.23
N ILE A 413 -6.79 -13.99 5.51
CA ILE A 413 -6.21 -12.65 5.58
C ILE A 413 -7.26 -11.59 5.22
N PHE A 414 -8.02 -11.80 4.15
CA PHE A 414 -9.05 -10.86 3.67
C PHE A 414 -10.35 -10.86 4.49
N ASN A 415 -10.43 -11.70 5.52
CA ASN A 415 -11.56 -11.78 6.45
C ASN A 415 -12.86 -12.30 5.83
N TYR A 416 -12.80 -13.19 4.83
CA TYR A 416 -13.99 -13.84 4.28
C TYR A 416 -14.74 -14.66 5.33
N ALA A 417 -16.08 -14.64 5.29
CA ALA A 417 -16.93 -15.52 6.10
C ALA A 417 -16.75 -16.98 5.70
N GLU A 418 -17.02 -17.92 6.61
CA GLU A 418 -16.75 -19.34 6.38
C GLU A 418 -17.57 -19.90 5.20
N GLU A 419 -18.81 -19.43 5.04
CA GLU A 419 -19.68 -19.82 3.93
C GLU A 419 -19.11 -19.36 2.58
N THR A 420 -18.64 -18.10 2.52
CA THR A 420 -18.02 -17.54 1.32
C THR A 420 -16.70 -18.25 1.01
N LYS A 421 -15.88 -18.55 2.04
CA LYS A 421 -14.64 -19.32 1.86
C LYS A 421 -14.91 -20.72 1.30
N ALA A 422 -15.89 -21.43 1.84
CA ALA A 422 -16.24 -22.77 1.38
C ALA A 422 -16.67 -22.75 -0.09
N GLU A 423 -17.48 -21.79 -0.50
CA GLU A 423 -17.93 -21.64 -1.89
C GLU A 423 -16.77 -21.28 -2.82
N LEU A 424 -15.92 -20.34 -2.43
CA LEU A 424 -14.75 -19.95 -3.22
C LEU A 424 -13.70 -21.07 -3.30
N ALA A 425 -13.47 -21.80 -2.20
CA ALA A 425 -12.54 -22.93 -2.19
C ALA A 425 -13.00 -24.05 -3.14
N ASP A 426 -14.30 -24.35 -3.19
CA ASP A 426 -14.85 -25.32 -4.13
C ASP A 426 -14.67 -24.88 -5.59
N ARG A 427 -14.92 -23.60 -5.89
CA ARG A 427 -14.74 -23.01 -7.22
C ARG A 427 -13.27 -22.94 -7.64
N ASN A 428 -12.37 -22.58 -6.73
CA ASN A 428 -10.95 -22.41 -6.98
C ASN A 428 -10.14 -23.71 -6.90
N ARG A 429 -10.79 -24.88 -6.92
CA ARG A 429 -10.08 -26.16 -7.00
C ARG A 429 -9.22 -26.20 -8.25
N GLY A 430 -7.92 -26.22 -8.08
CA GLY A 430 -6.93 -26.25 -9.15
C GLY A 430 -5.55 -25.91 -8.63
N GLU A 431 -4.52 -26.42 -9.29
CA GLU A 431 -3.15 -26.22 -8.86
C GLU A 431 -2.57 -24.94 -9.47
N TYR A 432 -3.00 -24.60 -10.69
CA TYR A 432 -2.45 -23.48 -11.46
C TYR A 432 -3.53 -22.49 -11.87
N GLY A 433 -3.21 -21.21 -11.76
CA GLY A 433 -4.10 -20.16 -12.15
C GLY A 433 -3.63 -18.78 -11.66
N PHE A 434 -4.48 -17.80 -11.84
CA PHE A 434 -4.25 -16.42 -11.43
C PHE A 434 -5.58 -15.76 -11.07
N THR A 435 -5.49 -14.56 -10.52
CA THR A 435 -6.67 -13.73 -10.23
C THR A 435 -6.58 -12.43 -11.01
N CYS A 436 -7.65 -12.09 -11.75
CA CYS A 436 -7.85 -10.79 -12.39
C CYS A 436 -8.62 -9.88 -11.43
N LEU A 437 -8.09 -8.71 -11.11
CA LEU A 437 -8.56 -7.81 -10.08
C LEU A 437 -8.85 -6.43 -10.63
N PRO A 438 -10.06 -6.16 -11.17
CA PRO A 438 -10.46 -4.80 -11.50
C PRO A 438 -10.60 -3.95 -10.25
N SER A 439 -10.03 -2.74 -10.28
CA SER A 439 -10.00 -1.79 -9.16
C SER A 439 -10.47 -0.41 -9.59
N ILE A 440 -11.27 0.23 -8.74
CA ILE A 440 -11.66 1.64 -8.92
C ILE A 440 -10.47 2.54 -8.64
N MET A 441 -10.19 3.50 -9.50
CA MET A 441 -9.10 4.46 -9.28
C MET A 441 -9.58 5.78 -8.64
N ARG A 442 -10.81 6.20 -8.85
CA ARG A 442 -11.37 7.46 -8.33
C ARG A 442 -12.76 7.22 -7.75
N PRO A 443 -12.85 6.73 -6.50
CA PRO A 443 -14.13 6.47 -5.87
C PRO A 443 -14.89 7.78 -5.60
N GLU A 444 -16.21 7.74 -5.79
CA GLU A 444 -17.13 8.82 -5.41
C GLU A 444 -17.71 8.61 -4.01
N SER A 445 -17.69 7.37 -3.52
CA SER A 445 -18.13 7.04 -2.16
C SER A 445 -17.16 7.63 -1.13
N ILE A 446 -17.72 8.28 -0.12
CA ILE A 446 -16.97 9.00 0.91
C ILE A 446 -17.37 8.46 2.28
N GLY A 447 -16.38 8.10 3.07
CA GLY A 447 -16.52 7.69 4.45
C GLY A 447 -15.91 8.68 5.45
N ASN A 448 -15.69 8.17 6.66
CA ASN A 448 -15.05 8.93 7.72
C ASN A 448 -14.30 8.02 8.70
N ILE A 449 -13.42 8.65 9.48
CA ILE A 449 -12.74 8.07 10.64
C ILE A 449 -13.09 8.92 11.84
N THR A 450 -13.53 8.29 12.94
CA THR A 450 -13.84 8.95 14.20
C THR A 450 -13.17 8.22 15.37
N LEU A 451 -12.99 8.91 16.50
CA LEU A 451 -12.49 8.27 17.71
C LEU A 451 -13.52 7.30 18.29
N ARG A 452 -13.09 6.18 18.79
CA ARG A 452 -13.92 5.27 19.60
C ARG A 452 -14.05 5.78 21.04
N SER A 453 -12.97 6.35 21.57
CA SER A 453 -12.86 6.92 22.91
C SER A 453 -11.75 7.96 22.98
N ALA A 454 -11.52 8.53 24.15
CA ALA A 454 -10.38 9.42 24.42
C ALA A 454 -9.07 8.67 24.74
N ASP A 455 -9.09 7.35 24.76
CA ASP A 455 -7.88 6.53 24.95
C ASP A 455 -7.11 6.45 23.62
N PRO A 456 -5.83 6.87 23.56
CA PRO A 456 -5.01 6.81 22.34
C PRO A 456 -4.67 5.39 21.89
N PHE A 457 -4.90 4.38 22.70
CA PHE A 457 -4.68 2.98 22.37
C PHE A 457 -5.92 2.29 21.79
N ASP A 458 -7.09 2.91 21.91
CA ASP A 458 -8.30 2.41 21.26
C ASP A 458 -8.25 2.69 19.75
N TYR A 459 -8.50 1.66 18.95
CA TYR A 459 -8.57 1.82 17.51
C TYR A 459 -9.75 2.70 17.11
N PRO A 460 -9.56 3.64 16.18
CA PRO A 460 -10.65 4.48 15.71
C PRO A 460 -11.72 3.68 14.96
N LEU A 461 -12.90 4.26 14.83
CA LEU A 461 -13.98 3.73 14.02
C LEU A 461 -13.75 4.12 12.56
N ILE A 462 -13.70 3.15 11.67
CA ILE A 462 -13.49 3.34 10.23
C ILE A 462 -14.80 3.05 9.51
N GLN A 463 -15.55 4.08 9.16
CA GLN A 463 -16.78 3.98 8.38
C GLN A 463 -16.46 4.35 6.93
N ALA A 464 -16.16 3.36 6.12
CA ALA A 464 -15.66 3.59 4.77
C ALA A 464 -16.75 3.98 3.77
N ASN A 465 -18.03 3.61 4.01
CA ASN A 465 -19.16 3.81 3.12
C ASN A 465 -18.91 3.31 1.69
N TYR A 466 -18.24 2.18 1.57
CA TYR A 466 -17.88 1.57 0.29
C TYR A 466 -19.10 1.33 -0.60
N LEU A 467 -18.94 1.58 -1.89
CA LEU A 467 -19.94 1.29 -2.93
C LEU A 467 -21.30 1.99 -2.69
N ASP A 468 -21.34 3.06 -1.88
CA ASP A 468 -22.53 3.88 -1.66
C ASP A 468 -22.99 4.51 -2.99
N LYS A 469 -22.06 5.05 -3.75
CA LYS A 469 -22.32 5.63 -5.07
C LYS A 469 -22.48 4.55 -6.14
N GLN A 470 -23.44 4.76 -7.03
CA GLN A 470 -23.71 3.83 -8.13
C GLN A 470 -22.51 3.73 -9.06
N GLU A 471 -21.87 4.84 -9.39
CA GLU A 471 -20.73 4.85 -10.31
C GLU A 471 -19.58 3.97 -9.85
N ASP A 472 -19.30 3.89 -8.54
CA ASP A 472 -18.27 2.99 -8.01
C ASP A 472 -18.59 1.52 -8.33
N ARG A 473 -19.86 1.12 -8.25
CA ARG A 473 -20.30 -0.23 -8.61
C ARG A 473 -20.17 -0.46 -10.12
N GLU A 474 -20.56 0.54 -10.92
CA GLU A 474 -20.48 0.47 -12.38
C GLU A 474 -19.03 0.36 -12.90
N VAL A 475 -18.07 1.07 -12.29
CA VAL A 475 -16.65 0.92 -12.63
C VAL A 475 -16.17 -0.52 -12.42
N LEU A 476 -16.53 -1.14 -11.28
CA LEU A 476 -16.17 -2.54 -11.03
C LEU A 476 -16.83 -3.50 -12.00
N ILE A 477 -18.12 -3.30 -12.33
CA ILE A 477 -18.84 -4.13 -13.30
C ILE A 477 -18.22 -4.01 -14.69
N ARG A 478 -17.89 -2.78 -15.13
CA ARG A 478 -17.14 -2.57 -16.40
C ARG A 478 -15.78 -3.28 -16.34
N GLY A 479 -15.09 -3.19 -15.19
CA GLY A 479 -13.81 -3.87 -14.97
C GLY A 479 -13.90 -5.40 -15.05
N ILE A 480 -14.97 -6.00 -14.53
CA ILE A 480 -15.29 -7.43 -14.69
C ILE A 480 -15.40 -7.78 -16.18
N GLN A 481 -16.08 -6.97 -16.98
CA GLN A 481 -16.20 -7.22 -18.41
C GLN A 481 -14.86 -7.07 -19.15
N GLU A 482 -13.99 -6.14 -18.74
CA GLU A 482 -12.63 -6.02 -19.27
C GLU A 482 -11.77 -7.25 -18.91
N CYS A 483 -11.82 -7.76 -17.66
CA CYS A 483 -11.20 -9.02 -17.29
C CYS A 483 -11.68 -10.18 -18.19
N LYS A 484 -12.98 -10.27 -18.46
CA LYS A 484 -13.54 -11.30 -19.34
C LYS A 484 -12.97 -11.21 -20.77
N LYS A 485 -12.83 -10.01 -21.33
CA LYS A 485 -12.24 -9.82 -22.66
C LYS A 485 -10.79 -10.32 -22.71
N ILE A 486 -9.98 -9.96 -21.69
CA ILE A 486 -8.56 -10.35 -21.63
C ILE A 486 -8.44 -11.87 -21.47
N VAL A 487 -9.16 -12.47 -20.52
CA VAL A 487 -9.08 -13.91 -20.24
C VAL A 487 -9.55 -14.75 -21.43
N ASN A 488 -10.57 -14.28 -22.17
CA ASN A 488 -11.08 -14.99 -23.36
C ASN A 488 -10.24 -14.75 -24.63
N ALA A 489 -9.19 -13.95 -24.57
CA ALA A 489 -8.30 -13.76 -25.71
C ALA A 489 -7.42 -15.00 -25.96
N LYS A 490 -7.08 -15.23 -27.23
CA LYS A 490 -6.40 -16.46 -27.68
C LYS A 490 -5.14 -16.83 -26.88
N PRO A 491 -4.21 -15.90 -26.52
CA PRO A 491 -2.99 -16.28 -25.80
C PRO A 491 -3.25 -16.94 -24.44
N LEU A 492 -4.30 -16.54 -23.73
CA LEU A 492 -4.71 -17.16 -22.46
C LEU A 492 -5.56 -18.42 -22.70
N GLN A 493 -6.37 -18.46 -23.75
CA GLN A 493 -7.12 -19.66 -24.12
C GLN A 493 -6.16 -20.81 -24.54
N ASP A 494 -5.05 -20.50 -25.18
CA ASP A 494 -4.04 -21.49 -25.58
C ASP A 494 -3.42 -22.20 -24.36
N VAL A 495 -3.28 -21.54 -23.21
CA VAL A 495 -2.85 -22.15 -21.96
C VAL A 495 -4.01 -22.71 -21.13
N GLY A 496 -5.21 -22.73 -21.69
CA GLY A 496 -6.42 -23.30 -21.08
C GLY A 496 -7.02 -22.45 -19.96
N ALA A 497 -6.95 -21.11 -20.11
CA ALA A 497 -7.54 -20.19 -19.15
C ALA A 497 -9.08 -20.32 -19.11
N GLU A 498 -9.61 -20.46 -17.90
CA GLU A 498 -11.03 -20.60 -17.64
C GLU A 498 -11.39 -19.95 -16.31
N PHE A 499 -12.44 -19.11 -16.29
CA PHE A 499 -12.94 -18.56 -15.04
C PHE A 499 -13.41 -19.67 -14.10
N THR A 500 -13.15 -19.50 -12.82
CA THR A 500 -13.60 -20.43 -11.78
C THR A 500 -15.10 -20.29 -11.49
N GLU A 501 -15.68 -19.14 -11.81
CA GLU A 501 -17.12 -18.86 -11.67
C GLU A 501 -17.87 -19.40 -12.89
N LYS A 502 -18.58 -20.52 -12.70
CA LYS A 502 -19.37 -21.20 -13.75
C LYS A 502 -20.88 -21.12 -13.51
N GLY A 503 -21.31 -20.37 -12.51
CA GLY A 503 -22.71 -20.24 -12.13
C GLY A 503 -22.87 -19.24 -10.98
N PRO A 504 -24.12 -18.92 -10.60
CA PRO A 504 -24.36 -17.93 -9.57
C PRO A 504 -23.83 -18.36 -8.21
N GLU A 505 -23.26 -17.41 -7.46
CA GLU A 505 -22.96 -17.58 -6.05
C GLU A 505 -24.26 -17.61 -5.22
N SER A 506 -24.24 -18.35 -4.13
CA SER A 506 -25.40 -18.58 -3.26
C SER A 506 -26.04 -17.28 -2.78
N ALA A 507 -25.23 -16.26 -2.49
CA ALA A 507 -25.69 -14.95 -2.04
C ALA A 507 -26.47 -14.17 -3.11
N CYS A 508 -26.26 -14.46 -4.40
CA CYS A 508 -26.82 -13.70 -5.53
C CYS A 508 -27.63 -14.59 -6.50
N LYS A 509 -28.01 -15.81 -6.09
CA LYS A 509 -28.73 -16.79 -6.90
C LYS A 509 -30.12 -16.35 -7.40
N GLN A 510 -30.70 -15.31 -6.79
CA GLN A 510 -31.98 -14.72 -7.22
C GLN A 510 -31.87 -13.95 -8.54
N HIS A 511 -30.67 -13.59 -8.95
CA HIS A 511 -30.41 -12.89 -10.21
C HIS A 511 -29.95 -13.89 -11.28
N ARG A 512 -30.27 -13.57 -12.54
CA ARG A 512 -29.78 -14.36 -13.66
C ARG A 512 -28.27 -14.27 -13.71
N TYR A 513 -27.58 -15.40 -13.74
CA TYR A 513 -26.11 -15.44 -13.86
C TYR A 513 -25.62 -14.59 -15.03
N ASP A 514 -24.55 -13.84 -14.80
CA ASP A 514 -23.90 -12.93 -15.74
C ASP A 514 -24.76 -11.70 -16.17
N SER A 515 -25.90 -11.45 -15.51
CA SER A 515 -26.64 -10.20 -15.69
C SER A 515 -25.97 -9.04 -14.90
N HIS A 516 -26.35 -7.82 -15.23
CA HIS A 516 -25.86 -6.62 -14.52
C HIS A 516 -26.23 -6.69 -13.03
N GLU A 517 -27.46 -7.07 -12.73
CA GLU A 517 -27.98 -7.19 -11.35
C GLU A 517 -27.23 -8.27 -10.56
N TYR A 518 -26.82 -9.36 -11.22
CA TYR A 518 -25.98 -10.40 -10.62
C TYR A 518 -24.62 -9.82 -10.22
N TRP A 519 -23.96 -9.12 -11.12
CA TRP A 519 -22.65 -8.53 -10.83
C TRP A 519 -22.74 -7.41 -9.79
N GLU A 520 -23.79 -6.58 -9.83
CA GLU A 520 -24.01 -5.57 -8.77
C GLU A 520 -24.18 -6.21 -7.39
N CYS A 521 -24.99 -7.26 -7.30
CA CYS A 521 -25.16 -8.04 -6.08
C CYS A 521 -23.82 -8.59 -5.58
N LEU A 522 -23.07 -9.21 -6.47
CA LEU A 522 -21.82 -9.89 -6.12
C LEU A 522 -20.71 -8.92 -5.71
N VAL A 523 -20.60 -7.78 -6.40
CA VAL A 523 -19.69 -6.69 -6.04
C VAL A 523 -20.01 -6.18 -4.63
N LYS A 524 -21.28 -5.97 -4.28
CA LYS A 524 -21.69 -5.61 -2.92
C LYS A 524 -21.37 -6.70 -1.90
N HIS A 525 -21.47 -7.95 -2.30
CA HIS A 525 -21.27 -9.09 -1.40
C HIS A 525 -19.81 -9.26 -0.99
N ARG A 526 -18.86 -9.20 -1.94
CA ARG A 526 -17.47 -9.59 -1.66
C ARG A 526 -16.37 -8.70 -2.24
N ALA A 527 -16.68 -7.51 -2.77
CA ALA A 527 -15.61 -6.56 -3.11
C ALA A 527 -14.83 -6.15 -1.86
N LEU A 528 -13.53 -5.92 -2.03
CA LEU A 528 -12.59 -5.63 -0.96
C LEU A 528 -11.88 -4.28 -1.19
N THR A 529 -11.35 -3.70 -0.12
CA THR A 529 -10.37 -2.61 -0.25
C THR A 529 -9.05 -3.13 -0.79
N ILE A 530 -8.35 -2.30 -1.58
CA ILE A 530 -6.96 -2.54 -1.95
C ILE A 530 -5.98 -1.75 -1.07
N TYR A 531 -6.47 -1.26 0.08
CA TYR A 531 -5.67 -0.67 1.16
C TYR A 531 -5.02 0.69 0.82
N HIS A 532 -5.72 1.53 0.06
CA HIS A 532 -5.25 2.84 -0.39
C HIS A 532 -6.04 4.03 0.21
N PRO A 533 -6.34 4.06 1.53
CA PRO A 533 -7.14 5.12 2.11
C PRO A 533 -6.45 6.48 2.06
N ILE A 534 -7.22 7.51 1.71
CA ILE A 534 -6.81 8.91 1.63
C ILE A 534 -7.90 9.85 2.17
N GLY A 535 -7.60 11.14 2.25
CA GLY A 535 -8.59 12.22 2.34
C GLY A 535 -8.98 12.67 3.74
N THR A 536 -8.57 11.96 4.79
CA THR A 536 -9.01 12.19 6.18
C THR A 536 -8.45 13.47 6.84
N CYS A 537 -7.44 14.09 6.22
CA CYS A 537 -6.92 15.42 6.56
C CYS A 537 -6.84 16.23 5.26
N LYS A 538 -7.99 16.46 4.62
CA LYS A 538 -8.12 17.05 3.29
C LYS A 538 -7.46 18.41 3.18
N MET A 539 -6.66 18.62 2.14
CA MET A 539 -6.11 19.91 1.75
C MET A 539 -7.15 20.73 1.00
N GLY A 540 -7.15 22.02 1.17
CA GLY A 540 -8.03 22.92 0.42
C GLY A 540 -7.62 24.39 0.51
N PRO A 541 -8.27 25.28 -0.28
CA PRO A 541 -7.99 26.69 -0.22
C PRO A 541 -8.38 27.28 1.13
N LYS A 542 -7.74 28.39 1.51
CA LYS A 542 -8.01 29.08 2.77
C LYS A 542 -9.49 29.45 2.88
N GLY A 543 -10.12 29.04 3.98
CA GLY A 543 -11.55 29.30 4.26
C GLY A 543 -12.51 28.23 3.70
N ASP A 544 -12.01 27.16 3.10
CA ASP A 544 -12.84 26.01 2.73
C ASP A 544 -13.27 25.24 4.00
N PRO A 545 -14.58 25.19 4.32
CA PRO A 545 -15.07 24.51 5.52
C PRO A 545 -14.91 22.99 5.47
N THR A 546 -14.57 22.43 4.30
CA THR A 546 -14.34 20.99 4.10
C THR A 546 -12.87 20.60 4.17
N ALA A 547 -11.96 21.58 4.28
CA ALA A 547 -10.53 21.37 4.39
C ALA A 547 -10.08 21.29 5.86
N VAL A 548 -9.05 20.50 6.10
CA VAL A 548 -8.37 20.38 7.39
C VAL A 548 -7.06 21.15 7.37
N VAL A 549 -6.38 21.16 6.24
CA VAL A 549 -5.11 21.88 6.05
C VAL A 549 -5.20 22.80 4.84
N ASP A 550 -4.40 23.87 4.86
CA ASP A 550 -4.21 24.77 3.73
C ASP A 550 -3.32 24.13 2.63
N PRO A 551 -3.10 24.81 1.47
CA PRO A 551 -2.24 24.29 0.41
C PRO A 551 -0.78 24.06 0.81
N GLU A 552 -0.31 24.72 1.88
CA GLU A 552 1.02 24.52 2.46
C GLU A 552 1.05 23.39 3.51
N LEU A 553 -0.07 22.64 3.64
CA LEU A 553 -0.30 21.53 4.57
C LEU A 553 -0.25 21.94 6.05
N ARG A 554 -0.57 23.20 6.36
CA ARG A 554 -0.64 23.72 7.73
C ARG A 554 -2.07 23.65 8.26
N TYR A 555 -2.20 23.29 9.52
CA TYR A 555 -3.45 23.40 10.24
C TYR A 555 -3.69 24.88 10.58
N GLY A 556 -4.82 25.44 10.16
CA GLY A 556 -5.19 26.85 10.32
C GLY A 556 -5.59 27.26 11.73
#